data_0ed031ae93643cd5fb8723468b74ddd0
#
_entry.id   0ed031ae93643cd5fb8723468b74ddd0
#
_cell.length_a   1.000
_cell.length_b   1.000
_cell.length_c   1.000
_cell.angle_alpha   90.00
_cell.angle_beta   90.00
_cell.angle_gamma   90.00
#
_symmetry.space_group_name_H-M   'P 1'
#
loop_
_entity.id
_entity.type
_entity.pdbx_description
1 polymer ?
#
loop_
_entity_poly.entity_id
_entity_poly.type
_entity_poly.pdbx_seq_one_letter_code
_entity_poly.pdbx_strand_id
1 'polypeptide(L)'
;LSFVENYHRFTRIPKPEPSLFYVKGFINRMVELARHQYPDSHINFHSHITPDDLILYADENLISQVFINLLKNAIQAIEAAGIPEGIITLHAYCNENEAVLIEVSNNGPTIPPEVAEHIFIPFFTTKEGGSGIGLSISRQIMRLSGGSLSLHPGKETMFVLKFN
;
A
#
# COMPACT_ATOMS: atom_id res chain seq x y z
N LEU A 1 -12.43 -24.85 -4.12
CA LEU A 1 -11.70 -24.45 -5.30
C LEU A 1 -10.99 -23.13 -5.09
N SER A 2 -11.76 -22.07 -5.00
CA SER A 2 -11.19 -20.74 -4.85
C SER A 2 -10.37 -20.58 -3.56
N PHE A 3 -10.76 -21.23 -2.47
CA PHE A 3 -10.00 -21.17 -1.22
C PHE A 3 -8.61 -21.78 -1.39
N VAL A 4 -8.54 -22.95 -1.99
CA VAL A 4 -7.25 -23.63 -2.20
C VAL A 4 -6.36 -22.83 -3.15
N GLU A 5 -6.93 -22.29 -4.23
CA GLU A 5 -6.19 -21.46 -5.16
C GLU A 5 -5.70 -20.17 -4.51
N ASN A 6 -6.55 -19.52 -3.72
CA ASN A 6 -6.18 -18.31 -3.00
C ASN A 6 -5.08 -18.58 -1.96
N TYR A 7 -5.18 -19.72 -1.29
CA TYR A 7 -4.16 -20.12 -0.33
C TYR A 7 -2.82 -20.35 -1.02
N HIS A 8 -2.82 -21.03 -2.17
CA HIS A 8 -1.60 -21.23 -2.94
C HIS A 8 -1.00 -19.91 -3.42
N ARG A 9 -1.81 -18.97 -3.89
CA ARG A 9 -1.33 -17.63 -4.26
C ARG A 9 -0.73 -16.91 -3.07
N PHE A 10 -1.38 -16.99 -1.93
CA PHE A 10 -0.90 -16.36 -0.70
C PHE A 10 0.47 -16.89 -0.29
N THR A 11 0.70 -18.19 -0.47
CA THR A 11 1.98 -18.83 -0.08
C THR A 11 3.04 -18.79 -1.18
N ARG A 12 2.68 -18.37 -2.41
CA ARG A 12 3.58 -18.40 -3.56
C ARG A 12 4.13 -17.03 -3.92
N ILE A 13 4.72 -16.35 -2.96
CA ILE A 13 5.43 -15.13 -3.28
C ILE A 13 6.82 -15.54 -3.80
N PRO A 14 7.20 -15.10 -5.01
CA PRO A 14 8.50 -15.46 -5.55
C PRO A 14 9.63 -14.87 -4.71
N LYS A 15 10.80 -15.47 -4.80
CA LYS A 15 11.97 -14.96 -4.12
C LYS A 15 12.28 -13.56 -4.65
N PRO A 16 12.48 -12.57 -3.77
CA PRO A 16 12.78 -11.22 -4.21
C PRO A 16 14.08 -11.14 -5.03
N GLU A 17 14.04 -10.34 -6.08
CA GLU A 17 15.20 -9.99 -6.89
C GLU A 17 15.41 -8.50 -6.80
N PRO A 18 16.10 -8.01 -5.75
CA PRO A 18 16.21 -6.58 -5.51
C PRO A 18 17.11 -5.86 -6.49
N SER A 19 16.79 -4.59 -6.72
CA SER A 19 17.60 -3.67 -7.51
C SER A 19 17.48 -2.29 -6.91
N LEU A 20 18.39 -1.41 -7.29
CA LEU A 20 18.32 -0.01 -6.85
C LEU A 20 17.39 0.77 -7.78
N PHE A 21 16.52 1.57 -7.21
CA PHE A 21 15.68 2.46 -7.99
C PHE A 21 15.35 3.74 -7.22
N TYR A 22 15.00 4.79 -7.95
CA TYR A 22 14.60 6.05 -7.34
C TYR A 22 13.15 5.97 -6.88
N VAL A 23 12.93 6.32 -5.61
CA VAL A 23 11.59 6.27 -5.00
C VAL A 23 10.64 7.24 -5.69
N LYS A 24 11.12 8.43 -6.05
CA LYS A 24 10.28 9.44 -6.70
C LYS A 24 9.71 8.94 -8.04
N GLY A 25 10.56 8.37 -8.88
CA GLY A 25 10.12 7.81 -10.15
C GLY A 25 9.15 6.66 -9.97
N PHE A 26 9.43 5.80 -8.99
CA PHE A 26 8.55 4.68 -8.66
C PHE A 26 7.17 5.16 -8.22
N ILE A 27 7.10 6.10 -7.28
CA ILE A 27 5.83 6.64 -6.79
C ILE A 27 5.05 7.33 -7.91
N ASN A 28 5.73 8.09 -8.77
CA ASN A 28 5.07 8.74 -9.90
C ASN A 28 4.43 7.71 -10.84
N ARG A 29 5.12 6.59 -11.10
CA ARG A 29 4.56 5.51 -11.93
C ARG A 29 3.34 4.87 -11.27
N MET A 30 3.38 4.68 -9.95
CA MET A 30 2.24 4.10 -9.22
C MET A 30 1.02 5.02 -9.26
N VAL A 31 1.23 6.31 -9.08
CA VAL A 31 0.14 7.30 -9.17
C VAL A 31 -0.47 7.32 -10.58
N GLU A 32 0.36 7.33 -11.61
CA GLU A 32 -0.14 7.30 -12.99
C GLU A 32 -0.92 6.02 -13.28
N LEU A 33 -0.43 4.88 -12.79
CA LEU A 33 -1.13 3.61 -12.94
C LEU A 33 -2.51 3.66 -12.27
N ALA A 34 -2.58 4.20 -11.06
CA ALA A 34 -3.85 4.33 -10.33
C ALA A 34 -4.83 5.25 -11.07
N ARG A 35 -4.35 6.38 -11.58
CA ARG A 35 -5.19 7.29 -12.38
C ARG A 35 -5.74 6.61 -13.62
N HIS A 36 -4.92 5.80 -14.25
CA HIS A 36 -5.31 5.08 -15.47
C HIS A 36 -6.33 3.99 -15.20
N GLN A 37 -6.16 3.25 -14.08
CA GLN A 37 -7.08 2.18 -13.71
C GLN A 37 -8.42 2.68 -13.15
N TYR A 38 -8.42 3.88 -12.58
CA TYR A 38 -9.61 4.47 -11.95
C TYR A 38 -9.85 5.88 -12.50
N PRO A 39 -10.14 6.01 -13.81
CA PRO A 39 -10.21 7.33 -14.45
C PRO A 39 -11.36 8.20 -13.93
N ASP A 40 -12.41 7.59 -13.36
CA ASP A 40 -13.58 8.32 -12.87
C ASP A 40 -13.51 8.65 -11.38
N SER A 41 -12.39 8.39 -10.73
CA SER A 41 -12.30 8.49 -9.27
C SER A 41 -12.17 9.92 -8.73
N HIS A 42 -11.89 10.91 -9.49
CA HIS A 42 -11.77 12.32 -9.03
C HIS A 42 -10.97 12.50 -7.74
N ILE A 43 -9.86 11.75 -7.62
CA ILE A 43 -9.01 11.80 -6.44
C ILE A 43 -7.77 12.62 -6.72
N ASN A 44 -7.40 13.48 -5.79
CA ASN A 44 -6.17 14.23 -5.85
C ASN A 44 -5.06 13.43 -5.17
N PHE A 45 -3.96 13.22 -5.90
CA PHE A 45 -2.78 12.57 -5.37
C PHE A 45 -1.74 13.61 -5.02
N HIS A 46 -1.25 13.57 -3.78
CA HIS A 46 -0.19 14.44 -3.32
C HIS A 46 1.03 13.58 -2.99
N SER A 47 2.16 13.86 -3.65
CA SER A 47 3.40 13.11 -3.43
C SER A 47 4.46 14.04 -2.86
N HIS A 48 5.16 13.56 -1.84
CA HIS A 48 6.23 14.31 -1.20
C HIS A 48 7.38 13.35 -0.88
N ILE A 49 8.47 13.50 -1.60
CA ILE A 49 9.63 12.61 -1.47
C ILE A 49 10.86 13.44 -1.09
N THR A 50 11.48 13.10 0.03
CA THR A 50 12.64 13.83 0.56
C THR A 50 13.74 12.85 0.93
N PRO A 51 14.96 13.01 0.37
CA PRO A 51 15.33 13.93 -0.72
C PRO A 51 14.78 13.47 -2.07
N ASP A 52 14.84 14.34 -3.06
CA ASP A 52 14.36 14.01 -4.41
C ASP A 52 15.07 12.79 -5.01
N ASP A 53 16.31 12.56 -4.63
CA ASP A 53 17.11 11.43 -5.12
C ASP A 53 17.12 10.25 -4.16
N LEU A 54 16.11 10.15 -3.30
CA LEU A 54 15.96 9.01 -2.41
C LEU A 54 15.92 7.71 -3.21
N ILE A 55 16.79 6.77 -2.83
CA ILE A 55 16.87 5.47 -3.50
C ILE A 55 16.45 4.35 -2.54
N LEU A 56 15.98 3.26 -3.13
CA LEU A 56 15.54 2.09 -2.40
C LEU A 56 16.16 0.85 -3.07
N TYR A 57 16.58 -0.09 -2.25
CA TYR A 57 17.06 -1.39 -2.73
C TYR A 57 16.01 -2.44 -2.38
N ALA A 58 15.22 -2.85 -3.36
CA ALA A 58 14.13 -3.81 -3.18
C ALA A 58 13.73 -4.39 -4.52
N ASP A 59 12.90 -5.42 -4.50
CA ASP A 59 12.30 -5.96 -5.72
C ASP A 59 11.18 -5.02 -6.17
N GLU A 60 11.42 -4.26 -7.21
CA GLU A 60 10.48 -3.24 -7.67
C GLU A 60 9.11 -3.82 -8.03
N ASN A 61 9.08 -5.01 -8.63
CA ASN A 61 7.82 -5.65 -9.01
C ASN A 61 7.00 -6.06 -7.79
N LEU A 62 7.65 -6.60 -6.76
CA LEU A 62 6.94 -6.98 -5.53
C LEU A 62 6.43 -5.75 -4.79
N ILE A 63 7.25 -4.70 -4.70
CA ILE A 63 6.84 -3.47 -4.03
C ILE A 63 5.69 -2.80 -4.79
N SER A 64 5.69 -2.86 -6.14
CA SER A 64 4.57 -2.31 -6.89
C SER A 64 3.26 -3.03 -6.60
N GLN A 65 3.29 -4.34 -6.33
CA GLN A 65 2.08 -5.07 -5.91
C GLN A 65 1.53 -4.55 -4.60
N VAL A 66 2.41 -4.22 -3.65
CA VAL A 66 2.01 -3.63 -2.37
C VAL A 66 1.31 -2.29 -2.63
N PHE A 67 1.91 -1.43 -3.45
CA PHE A 67 1.35 -0.11 -3.76
C PHE A 67 0.03 -0.20 -4.50
N ILE A 68 -0.07 -1.08 -5.49
CA ILE A 68 -1.32 -1.31 -6.22
C ILE A 68 -2.43 -1.66 -5.25
N ASN A 69 -2.15 -2.55 -4.30
CA ASN A 69 -3.15 -2.95 -3.31
C ASN A 69 -3.53 -1.81 -2.37
N LEU A 70 -2.55 -1.07 -1.86
CA LEU A 70 -2.80 0.04 -0.94
C LEU A 70 -3.58 1.18 -1.61
N LEU A 71 -3.20 1.53 -2.84
CA LEU A 71 -3.90 2.59 -3.58
C LEU A 71 -5.32 2.17 -3.95
N LYS A 72 -5.51 0.93 -4.36
CA LYS A 72 -6.85 0.39 -4.62
C LYS A 72 -7.72 0.49 -3.37
N ASN A 73 -7.20 0.07 -2.22
CA ASN A 73 -7.95 0.13 -0.97
C ASN A 73 -8.32 1.56 -0.60
N ALA A 74 -7.39 2.50 -0.77
CA ALA A 74 -7.63 3.91 -0.47
C ALA A 74 -8.72 4.49 -1.40
N ILE A 75 -8.61 4.24 -2.70
CA ILE A 75 -9.59 4.71 -3.68
C ILE A 75 -10.98 4.15 -3.37
N GLN A 76 -11.07 2.85 -3.10
CA GLN A 76 -12.34 2.21 -2.79
C GLN A 76 -12.97 2.75 -1.51
N ALA A 77 -12.16 3.03 -0.49
CA ALA A 77 -12.66 3.59 0.76
C ALA A 77 -13.23 4.99 0.56
N ILE A 78 -12.55 5.82 -0.22
CA ILE A 78 -13.00 7.17 -0.53
C ILE A 78 -14.31 7.14 -1.32
N GLU A 79 -14.36 6.30 -2.35
CA GLU A 79 -15.54 6.19 -3.21
C GLU A 79 -16.73 5.62 -2.48
N ALA A 80 -16.54 4.57 -1.70
CA ALA A 80 -17.62 3.93 -0.94
C ALA A 80 -18.24 4.89 0.09
N ALA A 81 -17.44 5.80 0.64
CA ALA A 81 -17.91 6.79 1.60
C ALA A 81 -18.50 8.05 0.95
N GLY A 82 -18.39 8.16 -0.38
CA GLY A 82 -18.90 9.32 -1.10
C GLY A 82 -18.16 10.61 -0.77
N ILE A 83 -16.87 10.54 -0.46
CA ILE A 83 -16.06 11.73 -0.16
C ILE A 83 -15.92 12.56 -1.44
N PRO A 84 -16.43 13.81 -1.48
CA PRO A 84 -16.43 14.58 -2.72
C PRO A 84 -15.05 15.05 -3.16
N GLU A 85 -14.14 15.27 -2.22
CA GLU A 85 -12.77 15.70 -2.52
C GLU A 85 -11.79 14.70 -1.91
N GLY A 86 -11.68 13.53 -2.55
CA GLY A 86 -10.75 12.49 -2.10
C GLY A 86 -9.31 12.92 -2.27
N ILE A 87 -8.50 12.64 -1.26
CA ILE A 87 -7.07 12.95 -1.27
C ILE A 87 -6.30 11.71 -0.82
N ILE A 88 -5.31 11.32 -1.62
CA ILE A 88 -4.35 10.29 -1.26
C ILE A 88 -2.98 10.94 -1.22
N THR A 89 -2.30 10.80 -0.10
CA THR A 89 -0.98 11.39 0.10
C THR A 89 0.07 10.30 0.24
N LEU A 90 1.16 10.44 -0.51
CA LEU A 90 2.31 9.55 -0.44
C LEU A 90 3.51 10.36 0.02
N HIS A 91 4.03 10.02 1.18
CA HIS A 91 5.17 10.73 1.77
C HIS A 91 6.30 9.73 1.99
N ALA A 92 7.43 9.97 1.33
CA ALA A 92 8.60 9.10 1.43
C ALA A 92 9.78 9.90 1.98
N TYR A 93 10.49 9.30 2.93
CA TYR A 93 11.61 9.95 3.57
C TYR A 93 12.54 8.91 4.21
N CYS A 94 13.70 9.36 4.63
CA CYS A 94 14.68 8.54 5.33
C CYS A 94 14.72 8.99 6.80
N ASN A 95 14.67 8.05 7.74
CA ASN A 95 14.71 8.39 9.15
C ASN A 95 16.17 8.45 9.66
N GLU A 96 16.34 8.73 10.96
CA GLU A 96 17.64 8.83 11.61
C GLU A 96 18.49 7.56 11.51
N ASN A 97 17.85 6.41 11.39
CA ASN A 97 18.53 5.11 11.30
C ASN A 97 18.74 4.67 9.84
N GLU A 98 18.59 5.59 8.91
CA GLU A 98 18.75 5.36 7.48
C GLU A 98 17.74 4.38 6.89
N ALA A 99 16.63 4.14 7.58
CA ALA A 99 15.53 3.37 7.03
C ALA A 99 14.67 4.26 6.13
N VAL A 100 14.23 3.72 5.00
CA VAL A 100 13.28 4.41 4.12
C VAL A 100 11.87 4.12 4.61
N LEU A 101 11.09 5.17 4.79
CA LEU A 101 9.68 5.06 5.15
C LEU A 101 8.83 5.66 4.04
N ILE A 102 7.74 4.98 3.72
CA ILE A 102 6.75 5.50 2.78
C ILE A 102 5.40 5.41 3.45
N GLU A 103 4.77 6.57 3.64
CA GLU A 103 3.45 6.68 4.24
C GLU A 103 2.42 6.88 3.15
N VAL A 104 1.39 6.05 3.17
CA VAL A 104 0.27 6.13 2.22
C VAL A 104 -0.98 6.42 3.03
N SER A 105 -1.51 7.63 2.92
CA SER A 105 -2.67 8.05 3.68
C SER A 105 -3.81 8.51 2.78
N ASN A 106 -5.02 8.44 3.28
CA ASN A 106 -6.20 8.90 2.56
C ASN A 106 -7.20 9.56 3.52
N ASN A 107 -8.04 10.42 2.97
CA ASN A 107 -9.07 11.13 3.74
C ASN A 107 -10.43 10.44 3.73
N GLY A 108 -10.47 9.16 3.40
CA GLY A 108 -11.66 8.34 3.59
C GLY A 108 -11.90 8.02 5.07
N PRO A 109 -12.92 7.22 5.37
CA PRO A 109 -13.19 6.86 6.76
C PRO A 109 -12.01 6.11 7.38
N THR A 110 -11.77 6.37 8.66
CA THR A 110 -10.74 5.64 9.40
C THR A 110 -11.20 4.21 9.66
N ILE A 111 -10.24 3.31 9.82
CA ILE A 111 -10.52 1.91 10.12
C ILE A 111 -10.80 1.79 11.62
N PRO A 112 -11.98 1.25 12.02
CA PRO A 112 -12.29 1.08 13.43
C PRO A 112 -11.24 0.18 14.13
N PRO A 113 -10.94 0.43 15.42
CA PRO A 113 -9.94 -0.37 16.13
C PRO A 113 -10.21 -1.87 16.10
N GLU A 114 -11.45 -2.30 16.22
CA GLU A 114 -11.83 -3.71 16.19
C GLU A 114 -11.63 -4.35 14.82
N VAL A 115 -11.68 -3.56 13.76
CA VAL A 115 -11.37 -4.02 12.40
C VAL A 115 -9.86 -4.00 12.18
N ALA A 116 -9.18 -2.96 12.67
CA ALA A 116 -7.75 -2.77 12.49
C ALA A 116 -6.94 -3.96 13.00
N GLU A 117 -7.39 -4.62 14.06
CA GLU A 117 -6.73 -5.81 14.60
C GLU A 117 -6.69 -6.97 13.63
N HIS A 118 -7.58 -7.00 12.65
CA HIS A 118 -7.78 -8.15 11.77
C HIS A 118 -7.40 -7.92 10.32
N ILE A 119 -7.07 -6.69 9.93
CA ILE A 119 -6.91 -6.36 8.50
C ILE A 119 -5.79 -7.11 7.79
N PHE A 120 -4.79 -7.60 8.53
CA PHE A 120 -3.70 -8.38 7.96
C PHE A 120 -3.91 -9.88 8.03
N ILE A 121 -5.03 -10.34 8.60
CA ILE A 121 -5.35 -11.77 8.68
C ILE A 121 -5.81 -12.22 7.27
N PRO A 122 -5.22 -13.29 6.73
CA PRO A 122 -5.64 -13.79 5.42
C PRO A 122 -7.14 -14.07 5.38
N PHE A 123 -7.77 -13.71 4.27
CA PHE A 123 -9.20 -13.91 3.99
C PHE A 123 -10.15 -13.04 4.80
N PHE A 124 -9.64 -12.20 5.70
CA PHE A 124 -10.48 -11.22 6.38
C PHE A 124 -10.78 -10.06 5.44
N THR A 125 -12.04 -9.69 5.29
CA THR A 125 -12.46 -8.55 4.49
C THR A 125 -13.81 -8.02 4.98
N THR A 126 -13.95 -6.70 4.91
CA THR A 126 -15.23 -6.02 5.13
C THR A 126 -15.89 -5.63 3.80
N LYS A 127 -15.25 -5.94 2.68
CA LYS A 127 -15.74 -5.60 1.34
C LYS A 127 -16.46 -6.77 0.73
N GLU A 128 -17.64 -6.49 0.17
CA GLU A 128 -18.37 -7.47 -0.59
C GLU A 128 -17.56 -7.84 -1.84
N GLY A 129 -17.38 -9.14 -2.06
CA GLY A 129 -16.61 -9.64 -3.19
C GLY A 129 -15.10 -9.54 -3.04
N GLY A 130 -14.61 -9.00 -1.93
CA GLY A 130 -13.18 -8.94 -1.67
C GLY A 130 -12.62 -10.28 -1.22
N SER A 131 -11.38 -10.59 -1.62
CA SER A 131 -10.74 -11.86 -1.25
C SER A 131 -10.18 -11.85 0.18
N GLY A 132 -9.86 -10.67 0.72
CA GLY A 132 -9.27 -10.55 2.04
C GLY A 132 -7.81 -10.96 2.13
N ILE A 133 -7.10 -11.07 1.00
CA ILE A 133 -5.70 -11.50 0.99
C ILE A 133 -4.73 -10.40 0.61
N GLY A 134 -5.21 -9.28 0.04
CA GLY A 134 -4.34 -8.20 -0.45
C GLY A 134 -3.40 -7.65 0.60
N LEU A 135 -3.92 -7.29 1.77
CA LEU A 135 -3.09 -6.72 2.84
C LEU A 135 -2.17 -7.76 3.47
N SER A 136 -2.61 -9.01 3.63
CA SER A 136 -1.76 -10.06 4.17
C SER A 136 -0.60 -10.40 3.23
N ILE A 137 -0.84 -10.46 1.93
CA ILE A 137 0.21 -10.64 0.93
C ILE A 137 1.16 -9.44 0.95
N SER A 138 0.64 -8.23 0.99
CA SER A 138 1.45 -7.01 1.05
C SER A 138 2.39 -7.01 2.25
N ARG A 139 1.87 -7.40 3.41
CA ARG A 139 2.67 -7.50 4.62
C ARG A 139 3.78 -8.55 4.49
N GLN A 140 3.45 -9.70 3.87
CA GLN A 140 4.42 -10.75 3.65
C GLN A 140 5.52 -10.30 2.69
N ILE A 141 5.17 -9.61 1.62
CA ILE A 141 6.14 -9.03 0.69
C ILE A 141 7.09 -8.10 1.44
N MET A 142 6.55 -7.23 2.29
CA MET A 142 7.39 -6.32 3.07
C MET A 142 8.33 -7.06 4.00
N ARG A 143 7.87 -8.12 4.65
CA ARG A 143 8.72 -8.94 5.51
C ARG A 143 9.84 -9.63 4.72
N LEU A 144 9.53 -10.15 3.54
CA LEU A 144 10.54 -10.76 2.66
C LEU A 144 11.54 -9.71 2.16
N SER A 145 11.14 -8.46 2.11
CA SER A 145 12.01 -7.35 1.71
C SER A 145 12.83 -6.79 2.87
N GLY A 146 12.77 -7.42 4.03
CA GLY A 146 13.49 -6.97 5.21
C GLY A 146 12.85 -5.80 5.93
N GLY A 147 11.59 -5.52 5.65
CA GLY A 147 10.88 -4.38 6.22
C GLY A 147 9.58 -4.75 6.89
N SER A 148 8.68 -3.78 6.97
CA SER A 148 7.39 -3.96 7.60
C SER A 148 6.30 -3.11 6.96
N LEU A 149 5.06 -3.54 7.14
CA LEU A 149 3.86 -2.80 6.77
C LEU A 149 2.98 -2.71 8.01
N SER A 150 2.57 -1.51 8.36
CA SER A 150 1.72 -1.28 9.53
C SER A 150 0.66 -0.24 9.24
N LEU A 151 -0.43 -0.30 10.01
CA LEU A 151 -1.47 0.73 10.00
C LEU A 151 -1.26 1.62 11.21
N HIS A 152 -1.15 2.93 11.00
CA HIS A 152 -0.98 3.88 12.07
C HIS A 152 -2.31 4.56 12.38
N PRO A 153 -2.73 4.59 13.65
CA PRO A 153 -3.94 5.28 14.04
C PRO A 153 -3.77 6.80 13.94
N GLY A 154 -4.84 7.51 13.68
CA GLY A 154 -4.82 8.96 13.56
C GLY A 154 -6.08 9.48 12.93
N LYS A 155 -6.05 10.75 12.52
CA LYS A 155 -7.20 11.40 11.89
C LYS A 155 -7.48 10.84 10.50
N GLU A 156 -6.45 10.32 9.85
CA GLU A 156 -6.57 9.69 8.53
C GLU A 156 -6.10 8.26 8.59
N THR A 157 -6.60 7.45 7.68
CA THR A 157 -6.08 6.09 7.49
C THR A 157 -4.70 6.20 6.86
N MET A 158 -3.67 5.71 7.56
CA MET A 158 -2.31 5.77 7.07
C MET A 158 -1.62 4.41 7.22
N PHE A 159 -1.16 3.89 6.10
CA PHE A 159 -0.29 2.71 6.08
C PHE A 159 1.17 3.17 5.96
N VAL A 160 2.04 2.51 6.69
CA VAL A 160 3.47 2.82 6.67
C VAL A 160 4.26 1.61 6.21
N LEU A 161 5.01 1.81 5.12
CA LEU A 161 5.98 0.84 4.63
C LEU A 161 7.35 1.29 5.15
N LYS A 162 8.04 0.40 5.85
CA LYS A 162 9.38 0.68 6.35
C LYS A 162 10.34 -0.32 5.75
N PHE A 163 11.44 0.19 5.19
CA PHE A 163 12.52 -0.61 4.61
C PHE A 163 13.79 -0.36 5.43
N ASN A 164 14.27 -1.40 6.08
CA ASN A 164 15.45 -1.29 6.94
C ASN A 164 16.76 -1.36 6.17
#